data_81921fcd9459e2a570090da9a229dc03
#
_entry.id   81921fcd9459e2a570090da9a229dc03
#
_cell.length_a   1.000
_cell.length_b   1.000
_cell.length_c   1.000
_cell.angle_alpha   90.00
_cell.angle_beta   90.00
_cell.angle_gamma   90.00
#
_symmetry.space_group_name_H-M   'P 1'
#
loop_
_entity.id
_entity.type
_entity.pdbx_description
1 polymer ?
#
loop_
_entity_poly.entity_id
_entity_poly.type
_entity_poly.pdbx_seq_one_letter_code
_entity_poly.pdbx_strand_id
1 'polypeptide(L)'
;MADITYTGVDNEVSDILNKCFVTSFRNGYIKANGVVMPVYFEKFGQRIQDMDVRDDDIWVCSYPKTGTTWCQEMVWCIANDLDFEGAKQFLPERFPFLDHTPLFDYEKVLPEKPDLKLPLYVSDSIEYISTMKSPRFIKTHLPFKLLPKQLRDGSTKAKIVYVSRNAKDTCLSYFHHSRLLEGYTGNFDDFCKLFTSDSLCFSPFFEHILGYWDRKDDSKLLFLKYEDMKKDLRSVIRQTAKFLNKELLDDQVLVLEDHLSFESMKNNRAVNYEPVIEINKTHNLIDADGTFMRSGTVGGGKQKMSPEFVKIFDDWEEKCLEKCSLKF
;
A
#
# COMPACT_ATOMS: atom_id res chain seq x y z
N MET A 1 -4.01 -17.67 18.24
CA MET A 1 -3.86 -16.22 18.33
C MET A 1 -5.21 -15.60 18.64
N ALA A 2 -5.24 -14.49 19.40
CA ALA A 2 -6.50 -13.82 19.75
C ALA A 2 -7.19 -13.23 18.50
N ASP A 3 -8.51 -13.14 18.56
CA ASP A 3 -9.33 -12.50 17.54
C ASP A 3 -9.04 -10.98 17.49
N ILE A 4 -9.44 -10.33 16.40
CA ILE A 4 -9.26 -8.88 16.27
C ILE A 4 -10.14 -8.17 17.30
N THR A 5 -9.51 -7.26 18.06
CA THR A 5 -10.24 -6.36 18.96
C THR A 5 -10.55 -5.05 18.24
N TYR A 6 -11.81 -4.64 18.26
CA TYR A 6 -12.28 -3.40 17.68
C TYR A 6 -12.59 -2.38 18.75
N THR A 7 -12.13 -1.14 18.57
CA THR A 7 -12.41 0.00 19.47
C THR A 7 -12.75 1.23 18.61
N GLY A 8 -13.46 2.18 19.21
CA GLY A 8 -13.75 3.46 18.55
C GLY A 8 -12.49 4.30 18.30
N VAL A 9 -12.54 5.15 17.28
CA VAL A 9 -11.61 6.27 17.10
C VAL A 9 -12.07 7.42 17.98
N ASP A 10 -11.14 8.25 18.47
CA ASP A 10 -11.47 9.48 19.18
C ASP A 10 -12.48 10.33 18.39
N ASN A 11 -13.46 10.91 19.09
CA ASN A 11 -14.58 11.62 18.44
C ASN A 11 -14.08 12.82 17.61
N GLU A 12 -13.12 13.60 18.11
CA GLU A 12 -12.58 14.77 17.41
C GLU A 12 -11.87 14.34 16.11
N VAL A 13 -11.07 13.28 16.16
CA VAL A 13 -10.41 12.70 14.99
C VAL A 13 -11.43 12.13 14.00
N SER A 14 -12.44 11.44 14.49
CA SER A 14 -13.50 10.88 13.68
C SER A 14 -14.28 11.97 12.94
N ASP A 15 -14.58 13.08 13.59
CA ASP A 15 -15.27 14.22 13.00
C ASP A 15 -14.43 14.87 11.89
N ILE A 16 -13.12 15.05 12.10
CA ILE A 16 -12.21 15.58 11.08
C ILE A 16 -12.13 14.63 9.89
N LEU A 17 -11.95 13.32 10.14
CA LEU A 17 -11.88 12.32 9.08
C LEU A 17 -13.18 12.29 8.25
N ASN A 18 -14.34 12.24 8.89
CA ASN A 18 -15.64 12.23 8.22
C ASN A 18 -15.91 13.52 7.44
N LYS A 19 -15.44 14.67 7.93
CA LYS A 19 -15.56 15.96 7.25
C LYS A 19 -14.66 16.05 6.02
N CYS A 20 -13.47 15.48 6.08
CA CYS A 20 -12.45 15.63 5.04
C CYS A 20 -12.47 14.52 3.98
N PHE A 21 -12.94 13.31 4.32
CA PHE A 21 -13.10 12.21 3.37
C PHE A 21 -14.58 12.05 2.98
N VAL A 22 -14.98 12.72 1.91
CA VAL A 22 -16.40 12.90 1.53
C VAL A 22 -16.86 11.93 0.45
N THR A 23 -16.49 10.64 0.55
CA THR A 23 -16.96 9.64 -0.40
C THR A 23 -18.09 8.79 0.16
N SER A 24 -18.99 8.34 -0.72
CA SER A 24 -20.10 7.46 -0.36
C SER A 24 -19.66 6.04 0.03
N PHE A 25 -18.45 5.63 -0.35
CA PHE A 25 -17.91 4.29 -0.07
C PHE A 25 -17.01 4.19 1.18
N ARG A 26 -16.92 5.26 2.01
CA ARG A 26 -16.22 5.21 3.30
C ARG A 26 -17.05 5.89 4.37
N ASN A 27 -17.56 5.12 5.32
CA ASN A 27 -18.48 5.58 6.33
C ASN A 27 -17.96 5.28 7.73
N GLY A 28 -17.23 6.22 8.33
CA GLY A 28 -16.71 6.10 9.70
C GLY A 28 -15.44 5.27 9.83
N TYR A 29 -14.84 5.34 11.01
CA TYR A 29 -13.55 4.74 11.31
C TYR A 29 -13.57 4.01 12.65
N ILE A 30 -12.78 2.94 12.75
CA ILE A 30 -12.54 2.14 13.96
C ILE A 30 -11.04 1.89 14.11
N LYS A 31 -10.64 1.35 15.26
CA LYS A 31 -9.30 0.79 15.46
C LYS A 31 -9.40 -0.73 15.56
N ALA A 32 -8.80 -1.45 14.60
CA ALA A 32 -8.63 -2.89 14.62
C ALA A 32 -7.26 -3.22 15.22
N ASN A 33 -7.21 -3.80 16.42
CA ASN A 33 -5.96 -4.00 17.18
C ASN A 33 -5.11 -2.72 17.26
N GLY A 34 -5.76 -1.55 17.46
CA GLY A 34 -5.11 -0.24 17.51
C GLY A 34 -4.75 0.37 16.15
N VAL A 35 -5.09 -0.25 15.03
CA VAL A 35 -4.86 0.25 13.66
C VAL A 35 -6.12 0.95 13.17
N VAL A 36 -5.99 2.19 12.69
CA VAL A 36 -7.12 2.95 12.14
C VAL A 36 -7.56 2.34 10.80
N MET A 37 -8.80 1.95 10.71
CA MET A 37 -9.42 1.35 9.54
C MET A 37 -10.83 1.91 9.33
N PRO A 38 -11.40 1.84 8.11
CA PRO A 38 -12.82 2.11 7.93
C PRO A 38 -13.67 1.11 8.72
N VAL A 39 -14.85 1.51 9.18
CA VAL A 39 -15.79 0.61 9.89
C VAL A 39 -16.09 -0.65 9.06
N TYR A 40 -16.16 -0.52 7.74
CA TYR A 40 -16.43 -1.63 6.84
C TYR A 40 -15.40 -2.78 6.92
N PHE A 41 -14.17 -2.49 7.38
CA PHE A 41 -13.14 -3.50 7.64
C PHE A 41 -13.58 -4.57 8.65
N GLU A 42 -14.48 -4.23 9.58
CA GLU A 42 -14.97 -5.18 10.60
C GLU A 42 -15.60 -6.43 9.99
N LYS A 43 -16.26 -6.29 8.83
CA LYS A 43 -16.86 -7.43 8.10
C LYS A 43 -15.82 -8.42 7.57
N PHE A 44 -14.56 -7.97 7.36
CA PHE A 44 -13.53 -8.74 6.64
C PHE A 44 -12.34 -9.13 7.51
N GLY A 45 -12.12 -8.45 8.63
CA GLY A 45 -10.91 -8.64 9.43
C GLY A 45 -10.67 -10.09 9.82
N GLN A 46 -11.71 -10.83 10.25
CA GLN A 46 -11.59 -12.24 10.60
C GLN A 46 -11.33 -13.10 9.34
N ARG A 47 -12.00 -12.82 8.21
CA ARG A 47 -11.75 -13.52 6.94
C ARG A 47 -10.30 -13.37 6.48
N ILE A 48 -9.70 -12.18 6.65
CA ILE A 48 -8.29 -11.93 6.35
C ILE A 48 -7.39 -12.75 7.28
N GLN A 49 -7.66 -12.75 8.58
CA GLN A 49 -6.84 -13.50 9.53
C GLN A 49 -6.86 -15.02 9.29
N ASP A 50 -7.99 -15.53 8.86
CA ASP A 50 -8.21 -16.97 8.66
C ASP A 50 -8.01 -17.42 7.20
N MET A 51 -7.64 -16.49 6.28
CA MET A 51 -7.39 -16.87 4.90
C MET A 51 -6.22 -17.85 4.79
N ASP A 52 -6.35 -18.80 3.87
CA ASP A 52 -5.30 -19.76 3.56
C ASP A 52 -4.14 -19.08 2.84
N VAL A 53 -2.93 -19.27 3.36
CA VAL A 53 -1.68 -18.75 2.79
C VAL A 53 -0.87 -19.92 2.24
N ARG A 54 -0.61 -19.91 0.95
CA ARG A 54 0.15 -20.97 0.28
C ARG A 54 1.65 -20.75 0.43
N ASP A 55 2.43 -21.82 0.46
CA ASP A 55 3.88 -21.76 0.63
C ASP A 55 4.61 -21.00 -0.49
N ASP A 56 4.01 -20.92 -1.65
CA ASP A 56 4.54 -20.25 -2.84
C ASP A 56 3.96 -18.83 -3.07
N ASP A 57 3.12 -18.33 -2.14
CA ASP A 57 2.62 -16.96 -2.20
C ASP A 57 3.75 -15.93 -2.08
N ILE A 58 3.64 -14.85 -2.83
CA ILE A 58 4.54 -13.71 -2.77
C ILE A 58 3.73 -12.46 -2.40
N TRP A 59 4.07 -11.89 -1.25
CA TRP A 59 3.41 -10.72 -0.69
C TRP A 59 4.24 -9.46 -0.88
N VAL A 60 3.63 -8.38 -1.35
CA VAL A 60 4.20 -7.02 -1.26
C VAL A 60 3.40 -6.23 -0.24
N CYS A 61 4.05 -5.93 0.87
CA CYS A 61 3.47 -5.23 2.00
C CYS A 61 4.09 -3.83 2.13
N SER A 62 3.31 -2.86 2.54
CA SER A 62 3.80 -1.49 2.73
C SER A 62 2.76 -0.62 3.42
N TYR A 63 3.17 0.47 4.06
CA TYR A 63 2.26 1.57 4.31
C TYR A 63 1.86 2.23 2.97
N PRO A 64 0.67 2.86 2.84
CA PRO A 64 0.30 3.53 1.59
C PRO A 64 1.36 4.52 1.09
N LYS A 65 1.63 4.51 -0.22
CA LYS A 65 2.48 5.48 -0.93
C LYS A 65 3.98 5.43 -0.65
N THR A 66 4.48 4.33 -0.15
CA THR A 66 5.91 4.10 0.09
C THR A 66 6.66 3.45 -1.09
N GLY A 67 6.02 3.34 -2.28
CA GLY A 67 6.63 2.74 -3.47
C GLY A 67 6.07 1.36 -3.83
N THR A 68 4.92 0.98 -3.29
CA THR A 68 4.29 -0.33 -3.44
C THR A 68 4.14 -0.75 -4.89
N THR A 69 3.57 0.10 -5.76
CA THR A 69 3.34 -0.23 -7.19
C THR A 69 4.64 -0.49 -7.93
N TRP A 70 5.69 0.27 -7.63
CA TRP A 70 7.03 0.06 -8.20
C TRP A 70 7.62 -1.29 -7.75
N CYS A 71 7.48 -1.58 -6.45
CA CYS A 71 7.91 -2.87 -5.88
C CYS A 71 7.09 -4.05 -6.44
N GLN A 72 5.77 -3.91 -6.58
CA GLN A 72 4.92 -4.95 -7.18
C GLN A 72 5.37 -5.30 -8.61
N GLU A 73 5.60 -4.30 -9.44
CA GLU A 73 6.04 -4.49 -10.82
C GLU A 73 7.40 -5.20 -10.87
N MET A 74 8.37 -4.73 -10.08
CA MET A 74 9.68 -5.36 -9.96
C MET A 74 9.58 -6.83 -9.52
N VAL A 75 8.85 -7.10 -8.45
CA VAL A 75 8.67 -8.45 -7.89
C VAL A 75 7.99 -9.37 -8.90
N TRP A 76 6.94 -8.91 -9.57
CA TRP A 76 6.21 -9.71 -10.55
C TRP A 76 7.08 -10.06 -11.75
N CYS A 77 7.78 -9.08 -12.34
CA CYS A 77 8.67 -9.32 -13.47
C CYS A 77 9.79 -10.30 -13.12
N ILE A 78 10.43 -10.16 -11.96
CA ILE A 78 11.50 -11.06 -11.51
C ILE A 78 10.94 -12.49 -11.31
N ALA A 79 9.81 -12.63 -10.64
CA ALA A 79 9.23 -13.93 -10.33
C ALA A 79 8.76 -14.69 -11.57
N ASN A 80 8.35 -13.96 -12.61
CA ASN A 80 7.89 -14.52 -13.90
C ASN A 80 8.95 -14.43 -15.02
N ASP A 81 10.25 -14.50 -14.66
CA ASP A 81 11.36 -14.60 -15.62
C ASP A 81 11.36 -13.50 -16.69
N LEU A 82 10.98 -12.27 -16.30
CA LEU A 82 10.86 -11.07 -17.11
C LEU A 82 9.82 -11.18 -18.25
N ASP A 83 8.70 -11.85 -18.00
CA ASP A 83 7.57 -11.89 -18.94
C ASP A 83 6.90 -10.51 -19.07
N PHE A 84 7.49 -9.61 -19.85
CA PHE A 84 6.95 -8.28 -20.10
C PHE A 84 5.65 -8.29 -20.91
N GLU A 85 5.32 -9.36 -21.64
CA GLU A 85 4.02 -9.50 -22.29
C GLU A 85 2.92 -9.78 -21.26
N GLY A 86 3.15 -10.72 -20.33
CA GLY A 86 2.25 -10.95 -19.21
C GLY A 86 2.12 -9.71 -18.28
N ALA A 87 3.17 -8.91 -18.17
CA ALA A 87 3.15 -7.67 -17.41
C ALA A 87 2.23 -6.58 -17.99
N LYS A 88 1.76 -6.71 -19.23
CA LYS A 88 0.74 -5.81 -19.83
C LYS A 88 -0.66 -6.03 -19.25
N GLN A 89 -0.91 -7.16 -18.58
CA GLN A 89 -2.14 -7.36 -17.83
C GLN A 89 -2.23 -6.33 -16.70
N PHE A 90 -3.44 -5.81 -16.45
CA PHE A 90 -3.64 -4.78 -15.43
C PHE A 90 -3.17 -5.26 -14.04
N LEU A 91 -2.34 -4.47 -13.37
CA LEU A 91 -1.67 -4.86 -12.13
C LEU A 91 -2.63 -5.38 -11.05
N PRO A 92 -3.80 -4.75 -10.78
CA PRO A 92 -4.77 -5.27 -9.83
C PRO A 92 -5.32 -6.67 -10.12
N GLU A 93 -5.25 -7.14 -11.36
CA GLU A 93 -5.68 -8.50 -11.73
C GLU A 93 -4.59 -9.54 -11.45
N ARG A 94 -3.32 -9.24 -11.77
CA ARG A 94 -2.20 -10.16 -11.57
C ARG A 94 -1.51 -10.03 -10.20
N PHE A 95 -1.79 -8.93 -9.51
CA PHE A 95 -1.25 -8.61 -8.19
C PHE A 95 -2.32 -7.89 -7.33
N PRO A 96 -3.43 -8.59 -6.98
CA PRO A 96 -4.58 -7.97 -6.33
C PRO A 96 -4.25 -7.36 -4.97
N PHE A 97 -5.01 -6.33 -4.66
CA PHE A 97 -4.94 -5.62 -3.38
C PHE A 97 -5.92 -6.24 -2.40
N LEU A 98 -5.40 -7.00 -1.42
CA LEU A 98 -6.19 -7.70 -0.41
C LEU A 98 -7.17 -6.78 0.33
N ASP A 99 -6.70 -5.60 0.70
CA ASP A 99 -7.46 -4.66 1.53
C ASP A 99 -8.44 -3.81 0.71
N HIS A 100 -8.55 -4.03 -0.62
CA HIS A 100 -9.40 -3.18 -1.47
C HIS A 100 -10.86 -3.19 -1.01
N THR A 101 -11.48 -4.35 -0.96
CA THR A 101 -12.88 -4.48 -0.52
C THR A 101 -13.09 -3.98 0.91
N PRO A 102 -12.23 -4.36 1.90
CA PRO A 102 -12.35 -3.82 3.26
C PRO A 102 -12.25 -2.30 3.39
N LEU A 103 -11.61 -1.62 2.43
CA LEU A 103 -11.45 -0.15 2.45
C LEU A 103 -12.61 0.61 1.82
N PHE A 104 -13.32 -0.02 0.88
CA PHE A 104 -14.28 0.66 0.01
C PHE A 104 -15.63 -0.05 -0.01
N ASP A 105 -16.60 0.50 0.72
CA ASP A 105 -17.97 -0.01 0.79
C ASP A 105 -18.78 0.47 -0.42
N TYR A 106 -18.91 -0.37 -1.42
CA TYR A 106 -19.73 -0.09 -2.60
C TYR A 106 -21.21 -0.49 -2.44
N GLU A 107 -21.62 -1.11 -1.32
CA GLU A 107 -23.01 -1.58 -1.11
C GLU A 107 -24.04 -0.46 -1.27
N LYS A 108 -23.69 0.78 -0.87
CA LYS A 108 -24.55 1.96 -1.01
C LYS A 108 -24.42 2.63 -2.38
N VAL A 109 -23.30 2.44 -3.06
CA VAL A 109 -23.00 3.10 -4.34
C VAL A 109 -23.66 2.36 -5.50
N LEU A 110 -23.60 1.03 -5.51
CA LEU A 110 -24.09 0.21 -6.63
C LEU A 110 -25.58 0.41 -6.96
N PRO A 111 -26.50 0.53 -5.99
CA PRO A 111 -27.91 0.78 -6.29
C PRO A 111 -28.15 2.12 -7.01
N GLU A 112 -27.30 3.12 -6.75
CA GLU A 112 -27.38 4.45 -7.36
C GLU A 112 -26.65 4.53 -8.72
N LYS A 113 -25.80 3.55 -9.02
CA LYS A 113 -24.95 3.48 -10.21
C LYS A 113 -25.07 2.12 -10.91
N PRO A 114 -26.24 1.80 -11.51
CA PRO A 114 -26.49 0.46 -12.07
C PRO A 114 -25.57 0.08 -13.24
N ASP A 115 -24.96 1.06 -13.89
CA ASP A 115 -23.99 0.84 -14.98
C ASP A 115 -22.57 0.58 -14.49
N LEU A 116 -22.27 0.83 -13.19
CA LEU A 116 -20.98 0.52 -12.60
C LEU A 116 -20.87 -0.99 -12.38
N LYS A 117 -19.96 -1.62 -13.11
CA LYS A 117 -19.63 -3.05 -12.96
C LYS A 117 -18.30 -3.18 -12.25
N LEU A 118 -18.33 -3.75 -11.05
CA LEU A 118 -17.12 -4.00 -10.27
C LEU A 118 -16.59 -5.40 -10.58
N PRO A 119 -15.31 -5.53 -10.98
CA PRO A 119 -14.65 -6.84 -11.08
C PRO A 119 -14.49 -7.47 -9.70
N LEU A 120 -14.32 -8.79 -9.63
CA LEU A 120 -14.26 -9.53 -8.36
C LEU A 120 -13.11 -9.05 -7.45
N TYR A 121 -11.96 -8.68 -8.02
CA TYR A 121 -10.83 -8.13 -7.23
C TYR A 121 -11.12 -6.78 -6.54
N VAL A 122 -12.26 -6.13 -6.89
CA VAL A 122 -12.79 -4.93 -6.24
C VAL A 122 -13.93 -5.28 -5.29
N SER A 123 -14.90 -6.09 -5.74
CA SER A 123 -16.13 -6.40 -4.99
C SER A 123 -15.94 -7.44 -3.88
N ASP A 124 -15.03 -8.41 -4.06
CA ASP A 124 -14.55 -9.32 -3.02
C ASP A 124 -13.09 -9.74 -3.30
N SER A 125 -12.15 -8.92 -2.85
CA SER A 125 -10.72 -9.13 -3.07
C SER A 125 -10.20 -10.42 -2.41
N ILE A 126 -10.78 -10.83 -1.28
CA ILE A 126 -10.38 -12.06 -0.57
C ILE A 126 -10.80 -13.27 -1.39
N GLU A 127 -12.02 -13.29 -1.89
CA GLU A 127 -12.51 -14.37 -2.76
C GLU A 127 -11.70 -14.43 -4.05
N TYR A 128 -11.46 -13.29 -4.70
CA TYR A 128 -10.63 -13.24 -5.90
C TYR A 128 -9.27 -13.88 -5.69
N ILE A 129 -8.56 -13.51 -4.60
CA ILE A 129 -7.26 -14.07 -4.26
C ILE A 129 -7.35 -15.58 -4.01
N SER A 130 -8.44 -16.05 -3.38
CA SER A 130 -8.63 -17.49 -3.11
C SER A 130 -8.70 -18.31 -4.40
N THR A 131 -9.30 -17.76 -5.45
CA THR A 131 -9.48 -18.43 -6.76
C THR A 131 -8.25 -18.38 -7.65
N MET A 132 -7.24 -17.56 -7.34
CA MET A 132 -6.02 -17.43 -8.14
C MET A 132 -5.23 -18.74 -8.17
N LYS A 133 -4.58 -18.99 -9.32
CA LYS A 133 -3.60 -20.07 -9.44
C LYS A 133 -2.31 -19.73 -8.69
N SER A 134 -1.61 -20.74 -8.21
CA SER A 134 -0.26 -20.61 -7.63
C SER A 134 0.81 -20.36 -8.71
N PRO A 135 1.85 -19.59 -8.41
CA PRO A 135 1.99 -18.76 -7.21
C PRO A 135 1.06 -17.54 -7.24
N ARG A 136 0.53 -17.14 -6.08
CA ARG A 136 -0.27 -15.92 -5.97
C ARG A 136 0.63 -14.73 -5.59
N PHE A 137 0.36 -13.59 -6.22
CA PHE A 137 0.98 -12.31 -5.89
C PHE A 137 -0.05 -11.45 -5.17
N ILE A 138 0.24 -11.01 -3.96
CA ILE A 138 -0.76 -10.36 -3.10
C ILE A 138 -0.19 -9.07 -2.53
N LYS A 139 -0.88 -7.95 -2.83
CA LYS A 139 -0.57 -6.65 -2.23
C LYS A 139 -1.40 -6.45 -0.96
N THR A 140 -0.78 -5.87 0.08
CA THR A 140 -1.51 -5.39 1.25
C THR A 140 -0.86 -4.15 1.86
N HIS A 141 -1.68 -3.30 2.49
CA HIS A 141 -1.24 -2.20 3.34
C HIS A 141 -1.44 -2.49 4.83
N LEU A 142 -1.83 -3.71 5.19
CA LEU A 142 -2.00 -4.10 6.59
C LEU A 142 -0.65 -4.11 7.33
N PRO A 143 -0.57 -3.57 8.55
CA PRO A 143 0.57 -3.78 9.43
C PRO A 143 0.68 -5.27 9.78
N PHE A 144 1.88 -5.72 10.12
CA PHE A 144 2.19 -7.14 10.35
C PHE A 144 1.20 -7.82 11.32
N LYS A 145 0.75 -7.11 12.35
CA LYS A 145 -0.18 -7.63 13.37
C LYS A 145 -1.61 -7.94 12.84
N LEU A 146 -1.97 -7.43 11.66
CA LEU A 146 -3.26 -7.71 11.01
C LEU A 146 -3.16 -8.67 9.81
N LEU A 147 -1.98 -9.11 9.44
CA LEU A 147 -1.79 -10.13 8.39
C LEU A 147 -2.46 -11.47 8.76
N PRO A 148 -2.69 -12.37 7.79
CA PRO A 148 -3.13 -13.73 8.03
C PRO A 148 -2.32 -14.42 9.12
N LYS A 149 -2.98 -15.27 9.94
CA LYS A 149 -2.36 -15.97 11.07
C LYS A 149 -1.12 -16.77 10.66
N GLN A 150 -1.18 -17.46 9.51
CA GLN A 150 -0.08 -18.29 8.99
C GLN A 150 1.18 -17.49 8.60
N LEU A 151 1.05 -16.23 8.18
CA LEU A 151 2.19 -15.34 7.98
C LEU A 151 2.80 -14.90 9.30
N ARG A 152 1.95 -14.58 10.29
CA ARG A 152 2.40 -14.04 11.58
C ARG A 152 3.07 -15.08 12.48
N ASP A 153 2.60 -16.33 12.43
CA ASP A 153 3.17 -17.44 13.23
C ASP A 153 4.31 -18.16 12.50
N GLY A 154 4.54 -17.83 11.23
CA GLY A 154 5.60 -18.42 10.44
C GLY A 154 5.33 -19.86 9.98
N SER A 155 4.09 -20.35 10.04
CA SER A 155 3.72 -21.71 9.63
C SER A 155 3.74 -21.94 8.12
N THR A 156 3.88 -20.87 7.30
CA THR A 156 4.00 -20.93 5.85
C THR A 156 5.41 -20.55 5.37
N LYS A 157 5.78 -20.96 4.15
CA LYS A 157 7.00 -20.56 3.45
C LYS A 157 6.81 -19.35 2.54
N ALA A 158 5.62 -18.77 2.52
CA ALA A 158 5.31 -17.57 1.73
C ALA A 158 6.34 -16.46 1.96
N LYS A 159 6.66 -15.73 0.90
CA LYS A 159 7.66 -14.66 0.94
C LYS A 159 7.00 -13.28 1.05
N ILE A 160 7.56 -12.43 1.88
CA ILE A 160 7.11 -11.05 2.07
C ILE A 160 8.20 -10.09 1.59
N VAL A 161 7.87 -9.19 0.68
CA VAL A 161 8.69 -8.02 0.34
C VAL A 161 8.00 -6.81 0.95
N TYR A 162 8.65 -6.16 1.89
CA TYR A 162 8.16 -4.93 2.51
C TYR A 162 8.91 -3.72 1.97
N VAL A 163 8.19 -2.68 1.56
CA VAL A 163 8.80 -1.43 1.11
C VAL A 163 8.39 -0.26 2.00
N SER A 164 9.39 0.43 2.56
CA SER A 164 9.25 1.61 3.41
C SER A 164 9.70 2.88 2.69
N ARG A 165 9.36 4.03 3.24
CA ARG A 165 9.78 5.35 2.77
C ARG A 165 9.76 6.33 3.94
N ASN A 166 10.56 7.42 3.88
CA ASN A 166 10.55 8.46 4.90
C ASN A 166 9.15 9.09 5.09
N ALA A 167 8.86 9.51 6.31
CA ALA A 167 7.53 9.97 6.70
C ALA A 167 7.05 11.21 5.93
N LYS A 168 7.94 12.19 5.69
CA LYS A 168 7.59 13.45 5.03
C LYS A 168 7.17 13.25 3.56
N ASP A 169 7.93 12.46 2.82
CA ASP A 169 7.60 12.13 1.43
C ASP A 169 6.36 11.24 1.33
N THR A 170 6.20 10.32 2.28
CA THR A 170 5.02 9.45 2.36
C THR A 170 3.78 10.28 2.61
N CYS A 171 3.80 11.21 3.58
CA CYS A 171 2.70 12.11 3.89
C CYS A 171 2.28 12.93 2.66
N LEU A 172 3.22 13.59 1.97
CA LEU A 172 2.91 14.36 0.76
C LEU A 172 2.32 13.49 -0.35
N SER A 173 2.88 12.29 -0.56
CA SER A 173 2.38 11.37 -1.58
C SER A 173 1.01 10.81 -1.22
N TYR A 174 0.74 10.56 0.07
CA TYR A 174 -0.53 10.05 0.55
C TYR A 174 -1.62 11.13 0.50
N PHE A 175 -1.29 12.39 0.80
CA PHE A 175 -2.18 13.53 0.59
C PHE A 175 -2.70 13.60 -0.86
N HIS A 176 -1.79 13.55 -1.83
CA HIS A 176 -2.20 13.59 -3.24
C HIS A 176 -3.02 12.37 -3.64
N HIS A 177 -2.67 11.19 -3.15
CA HIS A 177 -3.43 9.96 -3.39
C HIS A 177 -4.83 10.03 -2.79
N SER A 178 -4.94 10.48 -1.54
CA SER A 178 -6.23 10.59 -0.85
C SER A 178 -7.17 11.57 -1.55
N ARG A 179 -6.64 12.66 -2.10
CA ARG A 179 -7.42 13.57 -2.96
C ARG A 179 -7.87 12.90 -4.25
N LEU A 180 -6.98 12.15 -4.89
CA LEU A 180 -7.24 11.57 -6.22
C LEU A 180 -8.16 10.35 -6.17
N LEU A 181 -8.04 9.50 -5.15
CA LEU A 181 -8.69 8.17 -5.11
C LEU A 181 -9.50 7.88 -3.83
N GLU A 182 -9.46 8.76 -2.82
CA GLU A 182 -10.16 8.53 -1.55
C GLU A 182 -11.09 9.68 -1.15
N GLY A 183 -11.22 10.72 -2.01
CA GLY A 183 -12.13 11.85 -1.82
C GLY A 183 -11.75 12.79 -0.68
N TYR A 184 -10.46 12.94 -0.37
CA TYR A 184 -10.00 13.93 0.60
C TYR A 184 -10.13 15.35 0.05
N THR A 185 -10.84 16.22 0.78
CA THR A 185 -11.12 17.62 0.40
C THR A 185 -10.41 18.64 1.28
N GLY A 186 -9.75 18.22 2.36
CA GLY A 186 -9.00 19.09 3.27
C GLY A 186 -7.72 19.64 2.66
N ASN A 187 -7.09 20.59 3.35
CA ASN A 187 -5.79 21.13 2.96
C ASN A 187 -4.63 20.22 3.38
N PHE A 188 -3.39 20.57 2.97
CA PHE A 188 -2.21 19.76 3.25
C PHE A 188 -1.80 19.80 4.72
N ASP A 189 -1.94 20.95 5.39
CA ASP A 189 -1.57 21.11 6.81
C ASP A 189 -2.46 20.27 7.72
N ASP A 190 -3.75 20.18 7.44
CA ASP A 190 -4.67 19.30 8.17
C ASP A 190 -4.35 17.83 7.91
N PHE A 191 -3.93 17.48 6.69
CA PHE A 191 -3.44 16.14 6.38
C PHE A 191 -2.15 15.79 7.14
N CYS A 192 -1.21 16.75 7.27
CA CYS A 192 0.00 16.57 8.08
C CYS A 192 -0.33 16.32 9.55
N LYS A 193 -1.31 17.03 10.13
CA LYS A 193 -1.80 16.79 11.50
C LYS A 193 -2.38 15.38 11.65
N LEU A 194 -3.26 14.96 10.73
CA LEU A 194 -3.84 13.61 10.74
C LEU A 194 -2.76 12.53 10.60
N PHE A 195 -1.74 12.77 9.79
CA PHE A 195 -0.64 11.84 9.57
C PHE A 195 0.23 11.69 10.83
N THR A 196 0.65 12.80 11.45
CA THR A 196 1.52 12.80 12.64
C THR A 196 0.81 12.43 13.94
N SER A 197 -0.52 12.53 13.97
CA SER A 197 -1.36 12.02 15.06
C SER A 197 -1.78 10.55 14.88
N ASP A 198 -1.20 9.86 13.89
CA ASP A 198 -1.52 8.45 13.59
C ASP A 198 -3.03 8.19 13.39
N SER A 199 -3.71 9.12 12.70
CA SER A 199 -5.17 9.11 12.55
C SER A 199 -5.65 8.67 11.16
N LEU A 200 -4.76 8.47 10.19
CA LEU A 200 -5.11 7.99 8.85
C LEU A 200 -5.22 6.46 8.82
N CYS A 201 -5.90 5.91 7.80
CA CYS A 201 -5.98 4.47 7.61
C CYS A 201 -4.58 3.83 7.61
N PHE A 202 -4.50 2.64 8.22
CA PHE A 202 -3.28 1.84 8.43
C PHE A 202 -2.30 2.39 9.47
N SER A 203 -2.56 3.58 10.06
CA SER A 203 -1.76 4.11 11.16
C SER A 203 -1.96 3.29 12.45
N PRO A 204 -0.93 3.25 13.34
CA PRO A 204 0.23 4.15 13.44
C PRO A 204 1.32 3.88 12.41
N PHE A 205 1.89 4.97 11.81
CA PHE A 205 2.85 4.87 10.72
C PHE A 205 4.16 4.17 11.11
N PHE A 206 4.80 4.60 12.20
CA PHE A 206 6.06 3.98 12.62
C PHE A 206 5.87 2.58 13.20
N GLU A 207 4.78 2.29 13.91
CA GLU A 207 4.48 0.92 14.34
C GLU A 207 4.28 -0.02 13.15
N HIS A 208 3.66 0.49 12.08
CA HIS A 208 3.50 -0.27 10.84
C HIS A 208 4.86 -0.68 10.27
N ILE A 209 5.80 0.26 10.15
CA ILE A 209 7.15 0.00 9.62
C ILE A 209 7.94 -0.91 10.56
N LEU A 210 7.94 -0.60 11.85
CA LEU A 210 8.70 -1.35 12.85
C LEU A 210 8.21 -2.78 13.00
N GLY A 211 6.93 -3.03 12.84
CA GLY A 211 6.38 -4.38 12.85
C GLY A 211 7.00 -5.32 11.80
N TYR A 212 7.43 -4.79 10.65
CA TYR A 212 8.16 -5.53 9.63
C TYR A 212 9.69 -5.44 9.85
N TRP A 213 10.21 -4.28 10.26
CA TRP A 213 11.64 -4.09 10.54
C TRP A 213 12.18 -5.05 11.59
N ASP A 214 11.43 -5.31 12.65
CA ASP A 214 11.79 -6.24 13.72
C ASP A 214 11.95 -7.69 13.23
N ARG A 215 11.49 -7.96 12.00
CA ARG A 215 11.56 -9.26 11.32
C ARG A 215 12.48 -9.27 10.10
N LYS A 216 13.28 -8.21 9.91
CA LYS A 216 14.16 -8.04 8.74
C LYS A 216 15.20 -9.15 8.57
N ASP A 217 15.50 -9.88 9.65
CA ASP A 217 16.45 -11.00 9.65
C ASP A 217 15.75 -12.36 9.37
N ASP A 218 14.42 -12.39 9.21
CA ASP A 218 13.71 -13.59 8.76
C ASP A 218 13.98 -13.82 7.26
N SER A 219 14.43 -15.03 6.93
CA SER A 219 14.70 -15.43 5.54
C SER A 219 13.50 -15.35 4.60
N LYS A 220 12.28 -15.25 5.15
CA LYS A 220 11.04 -15.09 4.40
C LYS A 220 10.61 -13.64 4.22
N LEU A 221 11.37 -12.67 4.75
CA LEU A 221 11.07 -11.25 4.65
C LEU A 221 12.24 -10.46 4.05
N LEU A 222 11.97 -9.73 2.99
CA LEU A 222 12.89 -8.76 2.40
C LEU A 222 12.39 -7.35 2.71
N PHE A 223 13.18 -6.59 3.48
CA PHE A 223 12.86 -5.19 3.81
C PHE A 223 13.60 -4.25 2.86
N LEU A 224 12.86 -3.46 2.10
CA LEU A 224 13.36 -2.48 1.14
C LEU A 224 13.04 -1.05 1.61
N LYS A 225 13.88 -0.10 1.20
CA LYS A 225 13.59 1.35 1.33
C LYS A 225 13.45 1.97 -0.06
N TYR A 226 12.44 2.79 -0.23
CA TYR A 226 12.23 3.55 -1.45
C TYR A 226 13.44 4.39 -1.85
N GLU A 227 14.12 4.94 -0.85
CA GLU A 227 15.34 5.75 -1.02
C GLU A 227 16.47 4.92 -1.63
N ASP A 228 16.65 3.66 -1.20
CA ASP A 228 17.66 2.76 -1.75
C ASP A 228 17.31 2.35 -3.18
N MET A 229 16.03 2.08 -3.47
CA MET A 229 15.55 1.83 -4.84
C MET A 229 15.83 3.02 -5.76
N LYS A 230 15.70 4.25 -5.27
CA LYS A 230 16.01 5.47 -6.03
C LYS A 230 17.49 5.69 -6.22
N LYS A 231 18.32 5.28 -5.28
CA LYS A 231 19.75 5.46 -5.29
C LYS A 231 20.47 4.45 -6.19
N ASP A 232 20.07 3.18 -6.11
CA ASP A 232 20.69 2.07 -6.84
C ASP A 232 19.66 0.95 -7.09
N LEU A 233 18.83 1.15 -8.13
CA LEU A 233 17.79 0.20 -8.49
C LEU A 233 18.37 -1.15 -8.90
N ARG A 234 19.53 -1.18 -9.57
CA ARG A 234 20.18 -2.43 -10.01
C ARG A 234 20.53 -3.35 -8.85
N SER A 235 21.13 -2.78 -7.79
CA SER A 235 21.43 -3.54 -6.57
C SER A 235 20.17 -4.08 -5.92
N VAL A 236 19.08 -3.29 -5.88
CA VAL A 236 17.80 -3.74 -5.31
C VAL A 236 17.15 -4.83 -6.18
N ILE A 237 17.22 -4.73 -7.52
CA ILE A 237 16.76 -5.79 -8.44
C ILE A 237 17.50 -7.10 -8.14
N ARG A 238 18.85 -7.09 -8.04
CA ARG A 238 19.63 -8.29 -7.75
C ARG A 238 19.32 -8.87 -6.36
N GLN A 239 19.15 -8.00 -5.35
CA GLN A 239 18.77 -8.41 -4.01
C GLN A 239 17.40 -9.10 -4.01
N THR A 240 16.43 -8.51 -4.73
CA THR A 240 15.07 -9.06 -4.84
C THR A 240 15.07 -10.37 -5.62
N ALA A 241 15.83 -10.48 -6.72
CA ALA A 241 15.98 -11.72 -7.47
C ALA A 241 16.54 -12.85 -6.60
N LYS A 242 17.63 -12.59 -5.88
CA LYS A 242 18.22 -13.55 -4.94
C LYS A 242 17.21 -13.99 -3.87
N PHE A 243 16.46 -13.04 -3.29
CA PHE A 243 15.42 -13.34 -2.30
C PHE A 243 14.31 -14.24 -2.89
N LEU A 244 13.93 -14.02 -4.15
CA LEU A 244 12.91 -14.82 -4.86
C LEU A 244 13.47 -16.14 -5.41
N ASN A 245 14.74 -16.48 -5.17
CA ASN A 245 15.46 -17.62 -5.74
C ASN A 245 15.50 -17.58 -7.28
N LYS A 246 15.71 -16.38 -7.85
CA LYS A 246 15.89 -16.13 -9.27
C LYS A 246 17.32 -15.63 -9.52
N GLU A 247 17.86 -15.98 -10.68
CA GLU A 247 19.12 -15.44 -11.18
C GLU A 247 18.83 -14.56 -12.41
N LEU A 248 19.43 -13.38 -12.44
CA LEU A 248 19.31 -12.44 -13.55
C LEU A 248 20.71 -12.14 -14.10
N LEU A 249 20.85 -12.20 -15.41
CA LEU A 249 22.04 -11.76 -16.12
C LEU A 249 22.12 -10.22 -16.10
N ASP A 250 23.31 -9.66 -16.34
CA ASP A 250 23.52 -8.23 -16.28
C ASP A 250 22.66 -7.44 -17.28
N ASP A 251 22.51 -7.96 -18.50
CA ASP A 251 21.64 -7.41 -19.54
C ASP A 251 20.16 -7.46 -19.13
N GLN A 252 19.71 -8.52 -18.50
CA GLN A 252 18.35 -8.66 -17.96
C GLN A 252 18.07 -7.64 -16.87
N VAL A 253 19.05 -7.36 -15.98
CA VAL A 253 18.93 -6.32 -14.96
C VAL A 253 18.78 -4.94 -15.60
N LEU A 254 19.52 -4.65 -16.68
CA LEU A 254 19.40 -3.38 -17.40
C LEU A 254 18.05 -3.20 -18.08
N VAL A 255 17.53 -4.26 -18.71
CA VAL A 255 16.20 -4.22 -19.33
C VAL A 255 15.10 -4.02 -18.30
N LEU A 256 15.19 -4.71 -17.16
CA LEU A 256 14.23 -4.52 -16.08
C LEU A 256 14.33 -3.12 -15.43
N GLU A 257 15.54 -2.58 -15.26
CA GLU A 257 15.73 -1.20 -14.77
C GLU A 257 15.05 -0.16 -15.69
N ASP A 258 15.17 -0.31 -17.02
CA ASP A 258 14.50 0.56 -17.99
C ASP A 258 12.97 0.42 -17.92
N HIS A 259 12.46 -0.81 -17.85
CA HIS A 259 11.03 -1.09 -17.67
C HIS A 259 10.49 -0.44 -16.39
N LEU A 260 11.27 -0.43 -15.31
CA LEU A 260 10.94 0.15 -14.01
C LEU A 260 11.27 1.65 -13.91
N SER A 261 11.76 2.29 -14.97
CA SER A 261 12.02 3.72 -14.97
C SER A 261 10.73 4.52 -14.70
N PHE A 262 10.86 5.72 -14.11
CA PHE A 262 9.69 6.55 -13.80
C PHE A 262 8.85 6.84 -15.05
N GLU A 263 9.49 7.14 -16.17
CA GLU A 263 8.81 7.44 -17.44
C GLU A 263 8.11 6.20 -18.00
N SER A 264 8.76 5.03 -17.99
CA SER A 264 8.15 3.78 -18.45
C SER A 264 6.93 3.43 -17.59
N MET A 265 7.06 3.47 -16.25
CA MET A 265 5.97 3.19 -15.33
C MET A 265 4.81 4.20 -15.46
N LYS A 266 5.10 5.48 -15.62
CA LYS A 266 4.10 6.54 -15.78
C LYS A 266 3.28 6.37 -17.05
N ASN A 267 3.91 5.93 -18.13
CA ASN A 267 3.24 5.72 -19.41
C ASN A 267 2.61 4.32 -19.57
N ASN A 268 2.85 3.41 -18.63
CA ASN A 268 2.32 2.05 -18.65
C ASN A 268 0.93 2.00 -18.01
N ARG A 269 -0.12 1.89 -18.82
CA ARG A 269 -1.52 1.81 -18.37
C ARG A 269 -1.82 0.58 -17.49
N ALA A 270 -0.99 -0.47 -17.56
CA ALA A 270 -1.14 -1.64 -16.70
C ALA A 270 -0.85 -1.32 -15.22
N VAL A 271 -0.05 -0.27 -14.92
CA VAL A 271 0.43 0.02 -13.55
C VAL A 271 0.17 1.44 -13.09
N ASN A 272 -0.20 2.38 -13.98
CA ASN A 272 -0.32 3.80 -13.64
C ASN A 272 -1.68 4.21 -13.06
N TYR A 273 -2.62 3.27 -12.92
CA TYR A 273 -3.96 3.49 -12.36
C TYR A 273 -4.85 4.52 -13.12
N GLU A 274 -4.45 4.96 -14.30
CA GLU A 274 -5.28 5.82 -15.14
C GLU A 274 -6.67 5.21 -15.43
N PRO A 275 -6.80 3.88 -15.70
CA PRO A 275 -8.12 3.27 -15.89
C PRO A 275 -9.04 3.42 -14.67
N VAL A 276 -8.51 3.40 -13.45
CA VAL A 276 -9.30 3.60 -12.22
C VAL A 276 -9.76 5.04 -12.10
N ILE A 277 -8.89 6.00 -12.43
CA ILE A 277 -9.24 7.43 -12.42
C ILE A 277 -10.34 7.71 -13.46
N GLU A 278 -10.23 7.13 -14.64
CA GLU A 278 -11.24 7.23 -15.71
C GLU A 278 -12.60 6.68 -15.25
N ILE A 279 -12.63 5.51 -14.58
CA ILE A 279 -13.86 4.92 -14.02
C ILE A 279 -14.45 5.84 -12.95
N ASN A 280 -13.65 6.37 -12.04
CA ASN A 280 -14.13 7.28 -10.99
C ASN A 280 -14.76 8.53 -11.59
N LYS A 281 -14.17 9.13 -12.63
CA LYS A 281 -14.70 10.29 -13.34
C LYS A 281 -15.99 9.95 -14.10
N THR A 282 -15.99 8.85 -14.86
CA THR A 282 -17.15 8.42 -15.66
C THR A 282 -18.39 8.20 -14.80
N HIS A 283 -18.21 7.62 -13.62
CA HIS A 283 -19.31 7.32 -12.70
C HIS A 283 -19.50 8.38 -11.61
N ASN A 284 -18.79 9.53 -11.67
CA ASN A 284 -18.87 10.59 -10.65
C ASN A 284 -18.71 10.04 -9.22
N LEU A 285 -17.69 9.19 -9.00
CA LEU A 285 -17.38 8.63 -7.68
C LEU A 285 -16.46 9.55 -6.89
N ILE A 286 -15.47 10.13 -7.56
CA ILE A 286 -14.54 11.13 -7.01
C ILE A 286 -14.28 12.17 -8.08
N ASP A 287 -14.54 13.42 -7.72
CA ASP A 287 -14.23 14.58 -8.57
C ASP A 287 -12.82 15.10 -8.20
N ALA A 288 -11.80 14.58 -8.85
CA ALA A 288 -10.42 14.98 -8.62
C ALA A 288 -9.60 14.96 -9.91
N ASP A 289 -8.74 15.96 -10.05
CA ASP A 289 -7.74 16.04 -11.11
C ASP A 289 -6.37 15.64 -10.63
N GLY A 290 -5.60 15.02 -11.51
CA GLY A 290 -4.23 14.61 -11.24
C GLY A 290 -3.88 13.27 -11.86
N THR A 291 -2.67 12.82 -11.58
CA THR A 291 -2.13 11.53 -12.01
C THR A 291 -1.66 10.72 -10.81
N PHE A 292 -1.81 9.41 -10.86
CA PHE A 292 -1.35 8.52 -9.80
C PHE A 292 0.17 8.56 -9.63
N MET A 293 0.91 8.60 -10.75
CA MET A 293 2.38 8.72 -10.77
C MET A 293 2.78 10.18 -10.98
N ARG A 294 3.14 10.88 -9.89
CA ARG A 294 3.32 12.34 -9.87
C ARG A 294 4.75 12.82 -10.15
N SER A 295 5.73 12.40 -9.36
CA SER A 295 7.11 12.93 -9.46
C SER A 295 8.21 11.88 -9.29
N GLY A 296 8.00 10.83 -8.53
CA GLY A 296 9.01 9.78 -8.30
C GLY A 296 10.32 10.26 -7.64
N THR A 297 10.29 11.39 -6.91
CA THR A 297 11.48 12.02 -6.30
C THR A 297 11.55 11.75 -4.80
N VAL A 298 12.75 11.93 -4.22
CA VAL A 298 13.00 11.93 -2.77
C VAL A 298 13.20 13.38 -2.30
N GLY A 299 12.73 13.70 -1.08
CA GLY A 299 12.88 15.03 -0.47
C GLY A 299 11.77 16.04 -0.80
N GLY A 300 10.79 15.67 -1.64
CA GLY A 300 9.69 16.55 -2.01
C GLY A 300 8.76 16.92 -0.85
N GLY A 301 8.62 16.04 0.14
CA GLY A 301 7.83 16.28 1.35
C GLY A 301 8.38 17.47 2.15
N LYS A 302 9.66 17.43 2.46
CA LYS A 302 10.34 18.54 3.18
C LYS A 302 10.22 19.88 2.48
N GLN A 303 10.26 19.89 1.14
CA GLN A 303 10.16 21.13 0.35
C GLN A 303 8.75 21.75 0.36
N LYS A 304 7.71 20.96 0.56
CA LYS A 304 6.30 21.38 0.53
C LYS A 304 5.72 21.69 1.91
N MET A 305 6.32 21.17 2.97
CA MET A 305 5.92 21.44 4.35
C MET A 305 6.41 22.79 4.83
N SER A 306 5.65 23.41 5.73
CA SER A 306 6.14 24.58 6.48
C SER A 306 7.33 24.17 7.39
N PRO A 307 8.22 25.11 7.76
CA PRO A 307 9.30 24.81 8.72
C PRO A 307 8.79 24.20 10.04
N GLU A 308 7.61 24.61 10.49
CA GLU A 308 6.95 24.09 11.70
C GLU A 308 6.62 22.61 11.54
N PHE A 309 5.97 22.21 10.42
CA PHE A 309 5.67 20.80 10.16
C PHE A 309 6.94 19.98 9.95
N VAL A 310 7.96 20.51 9.27
CA VAL A 310 9.25 19.82 9.14
C VAL A 310 9.78 19.46 10.53
N LYS A 311 9.76 20.42 11.48
CA LYS A 311 10.21 20.17 12.85
C LYS A 311 9.35 19.13 13.58
N ILE A 312 8.02 19.21 13.45
CA ILE A 312 7.09 18.22 14.06
C ILE A 312 7.41 16.80 13.55
N PHE A 313 7.63 16.64 12.24
CA PHE A 313 7.98 15.35 11.64
C PHE A 313 9.36 14.86 12.10
N ASP A 314 10.35 15.76 12.21
CA ASP A 314 11.70 15.41 12.67
C ASP A 314 11.67 14.92 14.13
N ASP A 315 11.01 15.68 15.03
CA ASP A 315 10.86 15.34 16.45
C ASP A 315 10.08 14.03 16.63
N TRP A 316 9.02 13.79 15.82
CA TRP A 316 8.22 12.57 15.86
C TRP A 316 9.00 11.35 15.37
N GLU A 317 9.74 11.47 14.26
CA GLU A 317 10.60 10.42 13.72
C GLU A 317 11.72 10.06 14.71
N GLU A 318 12.42 11.06 15.27
CA GLU A 318 13.46 10.86 16.28
C GLU A 318 12.92 10.06 17.48
N LYS A 319 11.78 10.49 18.02
CA LYS A 319 11.13 9.81 19.15
C LYS A 319 10.74 8.37 18.84
N CYS A 320 10.15 8.13 17.66
CA CYS A 320 9.67 6.79 17.28
C CYS A 320 10.82 5.82 16.94
N LEU A 321 11.95 6.34 16.43
CA LEU A 321 13.11 5.54 16.03
C LEU A 321 14.29 5.59 17.02
N GLU A 322 14.14 6.23 18.19
CA GLU A 322 15.20 6.40 19.19
C GLU A 322 15.92 5.08 19.54
N LYS A 323 15.15 3.99 19.65
CA LYS A 323 15.66 2.65 20.01
C LYS A 323 15.82 1.73 18.82
N CYS A 324 15.78 2.27 17.60
CA CYS A 324 15.79 1.50 16.36
C CYS A 324 17.01 1.86 15.50
N SER A 325 17.58 0.85 14.81
CA SER A 325 18.66 1.08 13.85
C SER A 325 18.18 1.51 12.45
N LEU A 326 16.87 1.56 12.22
CA LEU A 326 16.29 2.04 10.96
C LEU A 326 16.56 3.54 10.79
N LYS A 327 17.01 3.92 9.60
CA LYS A 327 17.22 5.33 9.21
C LYS A 327 16.77 5.52 7.76
N PHE A 328 16.17 6.67 7.49
CA PHE A 328 15.74 7.11 6.17
C PHE A 328 16.64 8.20 5.60
#